data_e7572c516278b7b4e84f26f85cfaff60
#
_entry.id   e7572c516278b7b4e84f26f85cfaff60
#
_cell.length_a   1.000
_cell.length_b   1.000
_cell.length_c   1.000
_cell.angle_alpha   90.00
_cell.angle_beta   90.00
_cell.angle_gamma   90.00
#
_symmetry.space_group_name_H-M   'P 1'
#
loop_
_entity.id
_entity.type
_entity.pdbx_description
1 polymer ?
#
loop_
_entity_poly.entity_id
_entity_poly.type
_entity_poly.pdbx_seq_one_letter_code
_entity_poly.pdbx_strand_id
1 'polypeptide(L)'
;MTSTPSYSERLSVPLRWWVQATMMIATIWLAVAVAAPLWAAWLVALVCLAVIGLLFVGYGAARIEVVDGHLRAGPARLPLAYVGAVDALDPTRTRMVAGREADHRAYLLLRPYRKRAVRVEVTDPRDPAPYWLLSSRRPDELARALSAAVADSAAAAPRTDA
;
A
#
# COMPACT_ATOMS: atom_id res chain seq x y z
N MET A 1 25.47 -7.84 -4.50
CA MET A 1 25.15 -8.27 -3.12
C MET A 1 23.69 -7.94 -2.90
N THR A 2 22.84 -8.97 -2.78
CA THR A 2 21.39 -8.78 -2.55
C THR A 2 21.19 -8.47 -1.08
N SER A 3 20.95 -7.19 -0.76
CA SER A 3 20.62 -6.77 0.60
C SER A 3 19.29 -7.40 1.00
N THR A 4 19.28 -8.12 2.10
CA THR A 4 18.05 -8.67 2.67
C THR A 4 17.22 -7.51 3.21
N PRO A 5 15.95 -7.33 2.78
CA PRO A 5 15.11 -6.26 3.30
C PRO A 5 14.89 -6.46 4.80
N SER A 6 15.07 -5.42 5.59
CA SER A 6 14.80 -5.44 7.04
C SER A 6 13.28 -5.57 7.33
N TYR A 7 12.45 -5.15 6.39
CA TYR A 7 11.01 -5.34 6.41
C TYR A 7 10.46 -5.45 4.98
N SER A 8 9.54 -6.38 4.76
CA SER A 8 8.82 -6.52 3.48
C SER A 8 7.38 -6.95 3.73
N GLU A 9 6.44 -6.14 3.26
CA GLU A 9 5.01 -6.45 3.31
C GLU A 9 4.37 -6.30 1.94
N ARG A 10 3.63 -7.35 1.51
CA ARG A 10 2.81 -7.31 0.30
C ARG A 10 1.36 -7.06 0.65
N LEU A 11 0.77 -6.04 0.05
CA LEU A 11 -0.63 -5.66 0.23
C LEU A 11 -1.53 -6.48 -0.71
N SER A 12 -1.68 -7.80 -0.44
CA SER A 12 -2.54 -8.66 -1.27
C SER A 12 -4.03 -8.41 -1.02
N VAL A 13 -4.83 -8.55 -2.07
CA VAL A 13 -6.29 -8.46 -2.00
C VAL A 13 -6.86 -9.64 -1.18
N PRO A 14 -7.76 -9.40 -0.21
CA PRO A 14 -8.36 -10.45 0.61
C PRO A 14 -9.22 -11.41 -0.22
N LEU A 15 -9.24 -12.70 0.17
CA LEU A 15 -10.01 -13.74 -0.53
C LEU A 15 -11.51 -13.39 -0.66
N ARG A 16 -12.09 -12.71 0.35
CA ARG A 16 -13.50 -12.27 0.30
C ARG A 16 -13.84 -11.41 -0.92
N TRP A 17 -12.89 -10.61 -1.42
CA TRP A 17 -13.09 -9.77 -2.62
C TRP A 17 -13.12 -10.62 -3.88
N TRP A 18 -12.31 -11.69 -3.93
CA TRP A 18 -12.34 -12.67 -5.01
C TRP A 18 -13.68 -13.41 -5.04
N VAL A 19 -14.19 -13.83 -3.86
CA VAL A 19 -15.50 -14.48 -3.75
C VAL A 19 -16.63 -13.54 -4.22
N GLN A 20 -16.64 -12.28 -3.76
CA GLN A 20 -17.64 -11.30 -4.19
C GLN A 20 -17.59 -11.03 -5.70
N ALA A 21 -16.39 -10.89 -6.26
CA ALA A 21 -16.19 -10.69 -7.70
C ALA A 21 -16.70 -11.90 -8.50
N THR A 22 -16.40 -13.13 -8.07
CA THR A 22 -16.88 -14.34 -8.72
C THR A 22 -18.40 -14.44 -8.67
N MET A 23 -19.03 -14.15 -7.53
CA MET A 23 -20.49 -14.13 -7.43
C MET A 23 -21.11 -13.08 -8.34
N MET A 24 -20.53 -11.89 -8.41
CA MET A 24 -21.00 -10.84 -9.31
C MET A 24 -20.88 -11.25 -10.79
N ILE A 25 -19.76 -11.87 -11.19
CA ILE A 25 -19.57 -12.38 -12.56
C ILE A 25 -20.60 -13.45 -12.87
N ALA A 26 -20.86 -14.38 -11.93
CA ALA A 26 -21.87 -15.43 -12.11
C ALA A 26 -23.29 -14.85 -12.28
N THR A 27 -23.64 -13.81 -11.54
CA THR A 27 -24.92 -13.11 -11.69
C THR A 27 -25.04 -12.43 -13.07
N ILE A 28 -24.00 -11.74 -13.52
CA ILE A 28 -23.96 -11.11 -14.83
C ILE A 28 -24.05 -12.18 -15.93
N TRP A 29 -23.29 -13.27 -15.80
CA TRP A 29 -23.34 -14.39 -16.73
C TRP A 29 -24.76 -14.94 -16.86
N LEU A 30 -25.45 -15.21 -15.73
CA LEU A 30 -26.81 -15.72 -15.73
C LEU A 30 -27.78 -14.74 -16.42
N ALA A 31 -27.69 -13.45 -16.12
CA ALA A 31 -28.54 -12.42 -16.73
C ALA A 31 -28.36 -12.37 -18.26
N VAL A 32 -27.12 -12.43 -18.73
CA VAL A 32 -26.83 -12.43 -20.18
C VAL A 32 -27.26 -13.75 -20.83
N ALA A 33 -27.06 -14.90 -20.15
CA ALA A 33 -27.45 -16.22 -20.70
C ALA A 33 -28.93 -16.36 -20.90
N VAL A 34 -29.77 -15.64 -20.16
CA VAL A 34 -31.24 -15.61 -20.36
C VAL A 34 -31.64 -14.68 -21.49
N ALA A 35 -30.91 -13.59 -21.74
CA ALA A 35 -31.26 -12.53 -22.66
C ALA A 35 -30.58 -12.66 -24.04
N ALA A 36 -29.48 -13.42 -24.16
CA ALA A 36 -28.61 -13.46 -25.32
C ALA A 36 -28.11 -14.89 -25.60
N PRO A 37 -27.52 -15.15 -26.80
CA PRO A 37 -26.88 -16.45 -27.09
C PRO A 37 -25.81 -16.81 -26.05
N LEU A 38 -25.71 -18.10 -25.70
CA LEU A 38 -24.83 -18.60 -24.64
C LEU A 38 -23.35 -18.23 -24.83
N TRP A 39 -22.87 -18.14 -26.08
CA TRP A 39 -21.50 -17.71 -26.37
C TRP A 39 -21.23 -16.27 -25.89
N ALA A 40 -22.24 -15.38 -25.98
CA ALA A 40 -22.13 -13.99 -25.53
C ALA A 40 -22.02 -13.93 -24.01
N ALA A 41 -22.76 -14.77 -23.27
CA ALA A 41 -22.65 -14.85 -21.81
C ALA A 41 -21.22 -15.27 -21.38
N TRP A 42 -20.63 -16.26 -22.06
CA TRP A 42 -19.25 -16.67 -21.78
C TRP A 42 -18.23 -15.59 -22.14
N LEU A 43 -18.41 -14.89 -23.25
CA LEU A 43 -17.54 -13.78 -23.64
C LEU A 43 -17.54 -12.67 -22.58
N VAL A 44 -18.74 -12.25 -22.15
CA VAL A 44 -18.88 -11.22 -21.09
C VAL A 44 -18.23 -11.66 -19.79
N ALA A 45 -18.48 -12.90 -19.35
CA ALA A 45 -17.88 -13.44 -18.14
C ALA A 45 -16.34 -13.45 -18.20
N LEU A 46 -15.77 -13.87 -19.36
CA LEU A 46 -14.33 -13.89 -19.58
C LEU A 46 -13.73 -12.48 -19.53
N VAL A 47 -14.36 -11.51 -20.17
CA VAL A 47 -13.92 -10.11 -20.15
C VAL A 47 -13.96 -9.56 -18.71
N CYS A 48 -15.06 -9.77 -17.99
CA CYS A 48 -15.17 -9.34 -16.59
C CYS A 48 -14.10 -9.98 -15.71
N LEU A 49 -13.85 -11.29 -15.87
CA LEU A 49 -12.82 -12.00 -15.14
C LEU A 49 -11.42 -11.45 -15.43
N ALA A 50 -11.11 -11.18 -16.69
CA ALA A 50 -9.84 -10.61 -17.11
C ALA A 50 -9.63 -9.20 -16.51
N VAL A 51 -10.63 -8.33 -16.62
CA VAL A 51 -10.57 -6.96 -16.10
C VAL A 51 -10.40 -6.97 -14.58
N ILE A 52 -11.24 -7.73 -13.85
CA ILE A 52 -11.18 -7.80 -12.40
C ILE A 52 -9.85 -8.44 -11.94
N GLY A 53 -9.40 -9.48 -12.64
CA GLY A 53 -8.12 -10.12 -12.37
C GLY A 53 -6.94 -9.17 -12.51
N LEU A 54 -6.88 -8.41 -13.60
CA LEU A 54 -5.85 -7.39 -13.83
C LEU A 54 -5.90 -6.29 -12.75
N LEU A 55 -7.09 -5.81 -12.40
CA LEU A 55 -7.26 -4.83 -11.33
C LEU A 55 -6.77 -5.37 -9.98
N PHE A 56 -7.12 -6.60 -9.62
CA PHE A 56 -6.72 -7.20 -8.34
C PHE A 56 -5.22 -7.49 -8.28
N VAL A 57 -4.61 -7.91 -9.38
CA VAL A 57 -3.16 -8.09 -9.47
C VAL A 57 -2.45 -6.74 -9.33
N GLY A 58 -2.88 -5.72 -10.06
CA GLY A 58 -2.32 -4.37 -9.98
C GLY A 58 -2.50 -3.75 -8.58
N TYR A 59 -3.68 -3.91 -7.98
CA TYR A 59 -3.96 -3.42 -6.63
C TYR A 59 -3.16 -4.14 -5.55
N GLY A 60 -2.90 -5.45 -5.73
CA GLY A 60 -2.12 -6.28 -4.81
C GLY A 60 -0.60 -6.20 -5.02
N ALA A 61 -0.14 -5.54 -6.08
CA ALA A 61 1.29 -5.43 -6.39
C ALA A 61 2.04 -4.43 -5.51
N ALA A 62 1.33 -3.53 -4.82
CA ALA A 62 1.97 -2.56 -3.95
C ALA A 62 2.67 -3.27 -2.78
N ARG A 63 3.97 -3.00 -2.64
CA ARG A 63 4.83 -3.51 -1.56
C ARG A 63 5.33 -2.35 -0.73
N ILE A 64 5.50 -2.60 0.56
CA ILE A 64 6.20 -1.72 1.47
C ILE A 64 7.45 -2.46 1.91
N GLU A 65 8.61 -1.90 1.60
CA GLU A 65 9.91 -2.51 1.87
C GLU A 65 10.87 -1.47 2.44
N VAL A 66 11.66 -1.89 3.41
CA VAL A 66 12.79 -1.11 3.92
C VAL A 66 14.06 -1.82 3.48
N VAL A 67 14.74 -1.26 2.49
CA VAL A 67 15.91 -1.86 1.83
C VAL A 67 16.87 -0.79 1.34
N ASP A 68 18.17 -1.07 1.44
CA ASP A 68 19.26 -0.21 0.93
C ASP A 68 19.16 1.27 1.38
N GLY A 69 18.82 1.50 2.66
CA GLY A 69 18.70 2.86 3.19
C GLY A 69 17.50 3.65 2.66
N HIS A 70 16.49 2.97 2.07
CA HIS A 70 15.29 3.59 1.53
C HIS A 70 14.02 2.91 2.03
N LEU A 71 13.00 3.69 2.32
CA LEU A 71 11.62 3.24 2.42
C LEU A 71 11.01 3.23 1.02
N ARG A 72 10.61 2.07 0.54
CA ARG A 72 9.85 1.90 -0.71
C ARG A 72 8.39 1.63 -0.40
N ALA A 73 7.50 2.41 -1.00
CA ALA A 73 6.05 2.25 -0.84
C ALA A 73 5.36 2.34 -2.21
N GLY A 74 5.12 1.18 -2.83
CA GLY A 74 4.68 1.11 -4.23
C GLY A 74 5.74 1.69 -5.17
N PRO A 75 5.40 2.70 -6.00
CA PRO A 75 6.35 3.35 -6.91
C PRO A 75 7.25 4.37 -6.21
N ALA A 76 6.87 4.85 -5.02
CA ALA A 76 7.58 5.91 -4.31
C ALA A 76 8.75 5.37 -3.49
N ARG A 77 9.80 6.19 -3.35
CA ARG A 77 11.01 5.88 -2.58
C ARG A 77 11.38 7.09 -1.75
N LEU A 78 11.63 6.87 -0.47
CA LEU A 78 12.08 7.89 0.47
C LEU A 78 13.38 7.42 1.12
N PRO A 79 14.49 8.18 1.01
CA PRO A 79 15.70 7.87 1.74
C PRO A 79 15.45 7.95 3.25
N LEU A 80 16.01 7.02 4.03
CA LEU A 80 15.81 6.96 5.50
C LEU A 80 16.32 8.23 6.20
N ALA A 81 17.27 8.92 5.60
CA ALA A 81 17.77 10.21 6.12
C ALA A 81 16.69 11.32 6.17
N TYR A 82 15.63 11.20 5.39
CA TYR A 82 14.51 12.15 5.34
C TYR A 82 13.24 11.61 6.01
N VAL A 83 13.32 10.49 6.70
CA VAL A 83 12.24 9.95 7.51
C VAL A 83 12.27 10.62 8.89
N GLY A 84 11.22 11.36 9.21
CA GLY A 84 11.00 11.96 10.53
C GLY A 84 10.26 11.03 11.49
N ALA A 85 9.26 11.55 12.17
CA ALA A 85 8.43 10.78 13.11
C ALA A 85 7.65 9.67 12.38
N VAL A 86 7.58 8.50 13.03
CA VAL A 86 6.89 7.31 12.50
C VAL A 86 5.84 6.86 13.51
N ASP A 87 4.56 7.00 13.14
CA ASP A 87 3.43 6.71 14.01
C ASP A 87 2.58 5.57 13.48
N ALA A 88 2.38 4.52 14.26
CA ALA A 88 1.38 3.48 13.98
C ALA A 88 -0.01 3.99 14.37
N LEU A 89 -0.92 4.05 13.39
CA LEU A 89 -2.25 4.59 13.59
C LEU A 89 -3.29 3.48 13.76
N ASP A 90 -4.19 3.67 14.71
CA ASP A 90 -5.40 2.88 14.87
C ASP A 90 -6.43 3.17 13.76
N PRO A 91 -7.53 2.39 13.64
CA PRO A 91 -8.51 2.59 12.58
C PRO A 91 -9.23 3.94 12.62
N THR A 92 -9.41 4.51 13.82
CA THR A 92 -10.09 5.79 14.00
C THR A 92 -9.19 6.93 13.59
N ARG A 93 -7.96 6.93 14.06
CA ARG A 93 -6.95 7.93 13.71
C ARG A 93 -6.58 7.86 12.23
N THR A 94 -6.45 6.64 11.67
CA THR A 94 -6.23 6.45 10.22
C THR A 94 -7.32 7.14 9.40
N ARG A 95 -8.59 6.99 9.80
CA ARG A 95 -9.72 7.63 9.10
C ARG A 95 -9.69 9.16 9.19
N MET A 96 -9.30 9.70 10.34
CA MET A 96 -9.19 11.17 10.52
C MET A 96 -8.07 11.74 9.65
N VAL A 97 -6.87 11.13 9.70
CA VAL A 97 -5.70 11.57 8.93
C VAL A 97 -5.88 11.35 7.42
N ALA A 98 -6.61 10.31 7.00
CA ALA A 98 -6.94 10.07 5.60
C ALA A 98 -8.09 10.94 5.06
N GLY A 99 -8.86 11.58 5.94
CA GLY A 99 -10.05 12.35 5.60
C GLY A 99 -9.96 13.80 6.05
N ARG A 100 -10.53 14.13 7.22
CA ARG A 100 -10.69 15.52 7.66
C ARG A 100 -9.37 16.26 7.92
N GLU A 101 -8.32 15.53 8.29
CA GLU A 101 -6.98 16.07 8.55
C GLU A 101 -6.00 15.81 7.40
N ALA A 102 -6.51 15.33 6.24
CA ALA A 102 -5.66 15.01 5.11
C ALA A 102 -5.06 16.29 4.49
N ASP A 103 -3.74 16.32 4.35
CA ASP A 103 -3.08 17.31 3.50
C ASP A 103 -3.14 16.81 2.05
N HIS A 104 -3.54 17.69 1.13
CA HIS A 104 -3.66 17.37 -0.30
C HIS A 104 -2.31 17.02 -0.96
N ARG A 105 -1.19 17.39 -0.32
CA ARG A 105 0.17 17.08 -0.76
C ARG A 105 0.70 15.76 -0.20
N ALA A 106 0.00 15.18 0.81
CA ALA A 106 0.45 13.95 1.45
C ALA A 106 0.43 12.76 0.47
N TYR A 107 1.43 11.90 0.54
CA TYR A 107 1.44 10.67 -0.23
C TYR A 107 0.59 9.60 0.47
N LEU A 108 -0.49 9.18 -0.19
CA LEU A 108 -1.46 8.24 0.38
C LEU A 108 -1.39 6.88 -0.35
N LEU A 109 -0.77 5.88 0.29
CA LEU A 109 -0.83 4.49 -0.15
C LEU A 109 -1.87 3.74 0.69
N LEU A 110 -3.16 4.08 0.46
CA LEU A 110 -4.27 3.50 1.21
C LEU A 110 -4.90 2.33 0.46
N ARG A 111 -5.32 1.31 1.23
CA ARG A 111 -6.06 0.17 0.73
C ARG A 111 -7.39 0.05 1.49
N PRO A 112 -8.56 0.05 0.79
CA PRO A 112 -9.88 0.05 1.44
C PRO A 112 -10.13 -1.12 2.39
N TYR A 113 -9.46 -2.24 2.13
CA TYR A 113 -9.54 -3.44 2.97
C TYR A 113 -8.60 -3.39 4.20
N ARG A 114 -7.79 -2.33 4.36
CA ARG A 114 -6.91 -2.09 5.52
C ARG A 114 -7.37 -0.87 6.27
N LYS A 115 -7.70 -1.06 7.56
CA LYS A 115 -8.24 0.01 8.41
C LYS A 115 -7.15 0.71 9.22
N ARG A 116 -5.95 0.13 9.30
CA ARG A 116 -4.81 0.66 10.05
C ARG A 116 -3.71 1.10 9.08
N ALA A 117 -2.96 2.11 9.47
CA ALA A 117 -1.87 2.67 8.66
C ALA A 117 -0.69 3.07 9.53
N VAL A 118 0.42 3.37 8.88
CA VAL A 118 1.56 4.07 9.48
C VAL A 118 1.67 5.43 8.83
N ARG A 119 1.79 6.47 9.64
CA ARG A 119 2.14 7.81 9.21
C ARG A 119 3.65 7.97 9.33
N VAL A 120 4.28 8.39 8.26
CA VAL A 120 5.71 8.65 8.18
C VAL A 120 5.89 10.12 7.82
N GLU A 121 6.48 10.90 8.70
CA GLU A 121 6.80 12.29 8.44
C GLU A 121 7.96 12.39 7.44
N VAL A 122 7.85 13.32 6.49
CA VAL A 122 8.90 13.60 5.51
C VAL A 122 9.61 14.89 5.87
N THR A 123 10.92 14.80 6.07
CA THR A 123 11.77 15.96 6.44
C THR A 123 12.59 16.49 5.27
N ASP A 124 12.38 15.96 4.05
CA ASP A 124 13.07 16.47 2.85
C ASP A 124 12.48 17.83 2.44
N PRO A 125 13.27 18.91 2.48
CA PRO A 125 12.77 20.24 2.08
C PRO A 125 12.43 20.35 0.59
N ARG A 126 12.83 19.37 -0.24
CA ARG A 126 12.54 19.31 -1.67
C ARG A 126 11.27 18.51 -1.99
N ASP A 127 10.79 17.68 -1.05
CA ASP A 127 9.55 16.92 -1.23
C ASP A 127 8.37 17.79 -0.75
N PRO A 128 7.38 18.08 -1.61
CA PRO A 128 6.21 18.83 -1.20
C PRO A 128 5.29 18.04 -0.24
N ALA A 129 5.48 16.72 -0.13
CA ALA A 129 4.65 15.87 0.73
C ALA A 129 5.09 15.99 2.20
N PRO A 130 4.22 16.48 3.10
CA PRO A 130 4.58 16.63 4.53
C PRO A 130 4.65 15.28 5.25
N TYR A 131 3.92 14.29 4.78
CA TYR A 131 3.93 12.92 5.32
C TYR A 131 3.45 11.91 4.30
N TRP A 132 3.82 10.64 4.55
CA TRP A 132 3.28 9.48 3.85
C TRP A 132 2.33 8.73 4.78
N LEU A 133 1.18 8.30 4.26
CA LEU A 133 0.21 7.48 4.99
C LEU A 133 0.09 6.11 4.30
N LEU A 134 0.66 5.10 4.92
CA LEU A 134 0.85 3.78 4.35
C LEU A 134 -0.05 2.76 5.05
N SER A 135 -0.99 2.14 4.34
CA SER A 135 -1.77 1.03 4.87
C SER A 135 -0.89 -0.17 5.17
N SER A 136 -1.00 -0.75 6.37
CA SER A 136 -0.25 -1.94 6.77
C SER A 136 -1.16 -2.95 7.49
N ARG A 137 -0.78 -4.23 7.42
CA ARG A 137 -1.36 -5.31 8.25
C ARG A 137 -0.83 -5.25 9.67
N ARG A 138 0.42 -4.81 9.81
CA ARG A 138 1.21 -4.83 11.03
C ARG A 138 1.85 -3.46 11.24
N PRO A 139 1.04 -2.39 11.48
CA PRO A 139 1.56 -1.03 11.56
C PRO A 139 2.61 -0.88 12.66
N ASP A 140 2.42 -1.56 13.78
CA ASP A 140 3.37 -1.52 14.91
C ASP A 140 4.72 -2.16 14.57
N GLU A 141 4.74 -3.24 13.78
CA GLU A 141 5.97 -3.89 13.31
C GLU A 141 6.67 -3.01 12.27
N LEU A 142 5.91 -2.46 11.31
CA LEU A 142 6.45 -1.56 10.30
C LEU A 142 7.07 -0.30 10.95
N ALA A 143 6.35 0.31 11.89
CA ALA A 143 6.84 1.49 12.60
C ALA A 143 8.13 1.21 13.35
N ARG A 144 8.20 0.09 14.09
CA ARG A 144 9.43 -0.32 14.80
C ARG A 144 10.58 -0.61 13.85
N ALA A 145 10.33 -1.38 12.78
CA ALA A 145 11.36 -1.70 11.79
C ALA A 145 11.90 -0.45 11.10
N LEU A 146 11.02 0.50 10.78
CA LEU A 146 11.42 1.75 10.15
C LEU A 146 12.21 2.65 11.11
N SER A 147 11.77 2.79 12.36
CA SER A 147 12.48 3.56 13.38
C SER A 147 13.87 2.97 13.68
N ALA A 148 13.99 1.64 13.75
CA ALA A 148 15.27 0.98 13.90
C ALA A 148 16.19 1.23 12.70
N ALA A 149 15.68 1.09 11.48
CA ALA A 149 16.45 1.34 10.26
C ALA A 149 16.92 2.81 10.13
N VAL A 150 16.11 3.76 10.58
CA VAL A 150 16.50 5.19 10.64
C VAL A 150 17.64 5.39 11.64
N ALA A 151 17.54 4.79 12.84
CA ALA A 151 18.59 4.88 13.85
C ALA A 151 19.92 4.26 13.36
N ASP A 152 19.84 3.09 12.71
CA ASP A 152 21.02 2.42 12.14
C ASP A 152 21.65 3.26 11.01
N SER A 153 20.81 3.86 10.16
CA SER A 153 21.27 4.75 9.08
C SER A 153 21.97 6.00 9.63
N ALA A 154 21.43 6.58 10.69
CA ALA A 154 22.04 7.75 11.35
C ALA A 154 23.37 7.39 12.05
N ALA A 155 23.49 6.19 12.62
CA ALA A 155 24.71 5.71 13.24
C ALA A 155 25.81 5.38 12.20
N ALA A 156 25.43 4.96 11.00
CA ALA A 156 26.33 4.65 9.89
C ALA A 156 26.81 5.88 9.11
N ALA A 157 26.17 7.04 9.29
CA ALA A 157 26.59 8.28 8.67
C ALA A 157 27.96 8.71 9.25
N PRO A 158 28.99 9.00 8.43
CA PRO A 158 30.28 9.46 8.91
C PRO A 158 30.08 10.75 9.71
N ARG A 159 30.54 10.75 10.97
CA ARG A 159 30.63 11.96 11.79
C ARG A 159 31.61 12.88 11.06
N THR A 160 31.09 13.91 10.43
CA THR A 160 31.92 15.00 9.94
C THR A 160 32.32 15.82 11.17
N ASP A 161 33.40 15.39 11.83
CA ASP A 161 34.05 16.22 12.86
C ASP A 161 34.62 17.44 12.12
N ALA A 162 34.02 18.58 12.40
CA ALA A 162 34.49 19.90 11.95
C ALA A 162 35.68 20.37 12.80
#